data_058c3b10d47ab58ee8c4a882f1dc210c
#
_entry.id   058c3b10d47ab58ee8c4a882f1dc210c
#
_cell.length_a   1.000
_cell.length_b   1.000
_cell.length_c   1.000
_cell.angle_alpha   90.00
_cell.angle_beta   90.00
_cell.angle_gamma   90.00
#
_symmetry.space_group_name_H-M   'P 1'
#
loop_
_entity.id
_entity.type
_entity.pdbx_description
1 polymer ?
#
loop_
_entity_poly.entity_id
_entity_poly.type
_entity_poly.pdbx_seq_one_letter_code
_entity_poly.pdbx_strand_id
1 'polypeptide(L)'
;MTSPSPTPAPGAPAGSPSPSPSPSPVSTPISTAPPGPLSPDAQAAMQTALIAEQAAVWAYALVAAHARDQAAMVADARSGHLLRRDATAARLTAAGASAPEPTAAYQVAVDVQDQNSAWQLAQDIESDVAAAWRVVIGSTDDAEVRGFALTGLSEAAVRLAMWKQAAGIAPPTIAFPGQP
;
A
#
# COMPACT_ATOMS: atom_id res chain seq x y z
N MET A 1 8.77 -63.93 -59.78
CA MET A 1 7.37 -63.69 -59.40
C MET A 1 7.38 -62.95 -58.08
N THR A 2 7.39 -61.66 -58.13
CA THR A 2 7.42 -60.79 -56.94
C THR A 2 6.09 -60.07 -56.84
N SER A 3 5.32 -60.35 -55.81
CA SER A 3 4.06 -59.66 -55.49
C SER A 3 4.33 -58.26 -54.94
N PRO A 4 3.56 -57.26 -55.34
CA PRO A 4 3.66 -55.93 -54.77
C PRO A 4 2.90 -55.83 -53.43
N SER A 5 3.52 -55.13 -52.44
CA SER A 5 2.94 -54.77 -51.17
C SER A 5 1.82 -53.69 -51.34
N PRO A 6 0.78 -53.69 -50.54
CA PRO A 6 -0.27 -52.69 -50.60
C PRO A 6 0.17 -51.37 -49.94
N THR A 7 -0.19 -50.26 -50.61
CA THR A 7 -0.06 -48.89 -50.14
C THR A 7 -1.02 -48.60 -49.00
N PRO A 8 -0.62 -47.93 -47.89
CA PRO A 8 -1.55 -47.51 -46.85
C PRO A 8 -2.37 -46.28 -47.28
N ALA A 9 -3.65 -46.30 -46.89
CA ALA A 9 -4.61 -45.24 -47.14
C ALA A 9 -4.30 -43.95 -46.32
N PRO A 10 -4.68 -42.75 -46.81
CA PRO A 10 -4.46 -41.51 -46.11
C PRO A 10 -5.36 -41.39 -44.87
N GLY A 11 -4.76 -41.06 -43.72
CA GLY A 11 -5.43 -40.88 -42.47
C GLY A 11 -6.40 -39.66 -42.48
N ALA A 12 -7.52 -39.81 -41.82
CA ALA A 12 -8.53 -38.78 -41.62
C ALA A 12 -7.95 -37.59 -40.80
N PRO A 13 -8.40 -36.36 -41.05
CA PRO A 13 -7.92 -35.19 -40.31
C PRO A 13 -8.42 -35.25 -38.86
N ALA A 14 -7.50 -35.03 -37.94
CA ALA A 14 -7.76 -34.90 -36.51
C ALA A 14 -8.67 -33.69 -36.25
N GLY A 15 -9.77 -33.91 -35.53
CA GLY A 15 -10.69 -32.86 -35.13
C GLY A 15 -10.00 -31.80 -34.27
N SER A 16 -10.20 -30.54 -34.63
CA SER A 16 -9.76 -29.39 -33.85
C SER A 16 -10.41 -29.39 -32.46
N PRO A 17 -9.68 -29.11 -31.39
CA PRO A 17 -10.26 -28.98 -30.06
C PRO A 17 -11.17 -27.74 -30.01
N SER A 18 -12.40 -27.95 -29.52
CA SER A 18 -13.34 -26.85 -29.23
C SER A 18 -12.73 -25.86 -28.22
N PRO A 19 -12.87 -24.56 -28.41
CA PRO A 19 -12.39 -23.58 -27.43
C PRO A 19 -13.20 -23.73 -26.14
N SER A 20 -12.48 -23.88 -25.02
CA SER A 20 -13.05 -23.80 -23.67
C SER A 20 -13.70 -22.42 -23.46
N PRO A 21 -14.85 -22.33 -22.79
CA PRO A 21 -15.48 -21.05 -22.49
C PRO A 21 -14.58 -20.24 -21.58
N SER A 22 -14.21 -19.04 -22.02
CA SER A 22 -13.53 -18.03 -21.19
C SER A 22 -14.39 -17.71 -19.98
N PRO A 23 -13.82 -17.62 -18.76
CA PRO A 23 -14.58 -17.18 -17.60
C PRO A 23 -15.06 -15.75 -17.83
N SER A 24 -16.36 -15.53 -17.73
CA SER A 24 -16.96 -14.20 -17.75
C SER A 24 -16.38 -13.38 -16.59
N PRO A 25 -16.06 -12.08 -16.80
CA PRO A 25 -15.64 -11.23 -15.70
C PRO A 25 -16.75 -11.14 -14.66
N VAL A 26 -16.48 -11.56 -13.45
CA VAL A 26 -17.36 -11.35 -12.31
C VAL A 26 -17.32 -9.86 -12.01
N SER A 27 -18.30 -9.12 -12.51
CA SER A 27 -18.51 -7.74 -12.11
C SER A 27 -19.03 -7.74 -10.68
N THR A 28 -18.12 -7.55 -9.72
CA THR A 28 -18.51 -7.26 -8.34
C THR A 28 -19.24 -5.92 -8.36
N PRO A 29 -20.52 -5.84 -7.92
CA PRO A 29 -21.20 -4.55 -7.85
C PRO A 29 -20.43 -3.64 -6.90
N ILE A 30 -20.01 -2.47 -7.38
CA ILE A 30 -19.49 -1.41 -6.51
C ILE A 30 -20.66 -1.01 -5.62
N SER A 31 -20.56 -1.28 -4.32
CA SER A 31 -21.55 -0.87 -3.35
C SER A 31 -21.63 0.66 -3.35
N THR A 32 -22.76 1.20 -3.77
CA THR A 32 -23.07 2.65 -3.70
C THR A 32 -23.70 3.06 -2.38
N ALA A 33 -23.79 2.13 -1.41
CA ALA A 33 -24.26 2.46 -0.07
C ALA A 33 -23.22 3.35 0.64
N PRO A 34 -23.67 4.36 1.42
CA PRO A 34 -22.74 5.10 2.27
C PRO A 34 -22.03 4.14 3.22
N PRO A 35 -20.75 4.39 3.54
CA PRO A 35 -20.01 3.54 4.46
C PRO A 35 -20.77 3.41 5.78
N GLY A 36 -20.92 2.17 6.27
CA GLY A 36 -21.54 1.89 7.56
C GLY A 36 -20.67 2.39 8.71
N PRO A 37 -21.23 2.44 9.94
CA PRO A 37 -20.49 2.84 11.12
C PRO A 37 -19.31 1.88 11.34
N LEU A 38 -18.13 2.44 11.66
CA LEU A 38 -16.96 1.66 12.03
C LEU A 38 -17.17 1.01 13.41
N SER A 39 -16.64 -0.21 13.60
CA SER A 39 -16.53 -0.78 14.95
C SER A 39 -15.61 0.11 15.82
N PRO A 40 -15.74 0.09 17.16
CA PRO A 40 -14.85 0.87 18.04
C PRO A 40 -13.37 0.61 17.79
N ASP A 41 -12.99 -0.65 17.54
CA ASP A 41 -11.59 -1.04 17.27
C ASP A 41 -11.12 -0.50 15.91
N ALA A 42 -11.96 -0.61 14.87
CA ALA A 42 -11.65 -0.06 13.56
C ALA A 42 -11.55 1.48 13.60
N GLN A 43 -12.42 2.14 14.34
CA GLN A 43 -12.36 3.59 14.54
C GLN A 43 -11.06 4.00 15.22
N ALA A 44 -10.70 3.36 16.35
CA ALA A 44 -9.47 3.67 17.07
C ALA A 44 -8.21 3.42 16.21
N ALA A 45 -8.19 2.32 15.46
CA ALA A 45 -7.09 2.00 14.54
C ALA A 45 -6.99 3.03 13.40
N MET A 46 -8.10 3.44 12.80
CA MET A 46 -8.14 4.47 11.75
C MET A 46 -7.70 5.84 12.26
N GLN A 47 -8.07 6.20 13.50
CA GLN A 47 -7.60 7.43 14.15
C GLN A 47 -6.09 7.40 14.37
N THR A 48 -5.54 6.27 14.79
CA THR A 48 -4.09 6.07 14.94
C THR A 48 -3.38 6.19 13.59
N ALA A 49 -3.92 5.58 12.53
CA ALA A 49 -3.38 5.69 11.19
C ALA A 49 -3.43 7.14 10.67
N LEU A 50 -4.50 7.90 10.95
CA LEU A 50 -4.58 9.31 10.61
C LEU A 50 -3.49 10.13 11.31
N ILE A 51 -3.23 9.87 12.59
CA ILE A 51 -2.14 10.53 13.34
C ILE A 51 -0.77 10.20 12.73
N ALA A 52 -0.54 8.94 12.30
CA ALA A 52 0.70 8.55 11.63
C ALA A 52 0.88 9.29 10.29
N GLU A 53 -0.18 9.42 9.48
CA GLU A 53 -0.14 10.20 8.24
C GLU A 53 0.12 11.69 8.48
N GLN A 54 -0.47 12.28 9.52
CA GLN A 54 -0.22 13.67 9.91
C GLN A 54 1.24 13.86 10.34
N ALA A 55 1.77 12.95 11.15
CA ALA A 55 3.16 12.96 11.57
C ALA A 55 4.12 12.82 10.36
N ALA A 56 3.80 11.95 9.42
CA ALA A 56 4.56 11.78 8.18
C ALA A 56 4.63 13.09 7.37
N VAL A 57 3.48 13.74 7.13
CA VAL A 57 3.43 15.03 6.42
C VAL A 57 4.33 16.08 7.06
N TRP A 58 4.34 16.15 8.40
CA TRP A 58 5.16 17.08 9.16
C TRP A 58 6.65 16.71 9.09
N ALA A 59 6.98 15.43 9.33
CA ALA A 59 8.36 14.97 9.40
C ALA A 59 9.06 14.99 8.03
N TYR A 60 8.32 14.80 6.93
CA TYR A 60 8.88 14.96 5.58
C TYR A 60 9.37 16.38 5.27
N ALA A 61 8.97 17.41 6.04
CA ALA A 61 9.59 18.73 5.93
C ALA A 61 11.02 18.73 6.45
N LEU A 62 11.32 17.96 7.51
CA LEU A 62 12.68 17.77 8.01
C LEU A 62 13.53 16.97 7.02
N VAL A 63 12.97 15.89 6.46
CA VAL A 63 13.65 15.11 5.41
C VAL A 63 14.01 15.98 4.21
N ALA A 64 13.09 16.85 3.77
CA ALA A 64 13.30 17.78 2.64
C ALA A 64 14.49 18.73 2.84
N ALA A 65 14.74 19.14 4.07
CA ALA A 65 15.82 20.07 4.38
C ALA A 65 17.22 19.47 4.12
N HIS A 66 17.37 18.14 4.25
CA HIS A 66 18.65 17.44 4.21
C HIS A 66 18.79 16.41 3.08
N ALA A 67 17.70 15.90 2.50
CA ALA A 67 17.70 14.91 1.41
C ALA A 67 17.52 15.55 0.01
N ARG A 68 18.34 16.55 -0.32
CA ARG A 68 18.18 17.37 -1.55
C ARG A 68 18.34 16.56 -2.83
N ASP A 69 19.21 15.57 -2.84
CA ASP A 69 19.43 14.70 -4.01
C ASP A 69 18.22 13.79 -4.30
N GLN A 70 17.33 13.61 -3.31
CA GLN A 70 16.09 12.86 -3.42
C GLN A 70 14.84 13.76 -3.40
N ALA A 71 14.95 15.03 -3.78
CA ALA A 71 13.87 16.01 -3.69
C ALA A 71 12.55 15.52 -4.37
N ALA A 72 12.65 14.85 -5.51
CA ALA A 72 11.49 14.30 -6.20
C ALA A 72 10.80 13.19 -5.37
N MET A 73 11.58 12.28 -4.77
CA MET A 73 11.05 11.20 -3.92
C MET A 73 10.43 11.75 -2.64
N VAL A 74 11.05 12.78 -2.03
CA VAL A 74 10.49 13.50 -0.87
C VAL A 74 9.15 14.16 -1.21
N ALA A 75 9.07 14.85 -2.36
CA ALA A 75 7.85 15.53 -2.80
C ALA A 75 6.71 14.53 -3.08
N ASP A 76 7.01 13.43 -3.75
CA ASP A 76 6.06 12.36 -4.02
C ASP A 76 5.54 11.72 -2.73
N ALA A 77 6.42 11.32 -1.83
CA ALA A 77 6.07 10.73 -0.55
C ALA A 77 5.18 11.67 0.28
N ARG A 78 5.60 12.93 0.42
CA ARG A 78 4.81 13.93 1.16
C ARG A 78 3.43 14.16 0.56
N SER A 79 3.32 14.20 -0.77
CA SER A 79 2.04 14.32 -1.48
C SER A 79 1.15 13.11 -1.23
N GLY A 80 1.70 11.89 -1.27
CA GLY A 80 0.99 10.65 -0.96
C GLY A 80 0.41 10.66 0.46
N HIS A 81 1.20 11.05 1.46
CA HIS A 81 0.74 11.18 2.85
C HIS A 81 -0.35 12.25 3.01
N LEU A 82 -0.24 13.40 2.33
CA LEU A 82 -1.29 14.43 2.32
C LEU A 82 -2.62 13.86 1.81
N LEU A 83 -2.60 13.20 0.67
CA LEU A 83 -3.80 12.59 0.08
C LEU A 83 -4.39 11.51 0.99
N ARG A 84 -3.55 10.66 1.57
CA ARG A 84 -3.97 9.59 2.47
C ARG A 84 -4.55 10.13 3.77
N ARG A 85 -3.91 11.12 4.38
CA ARG A 85 -4.41 11.85 5.54
C ARG A 85 -5.83 12.40 5.30
N ASP A 86 -6.02 13.13 4.20
CA ASP A 86 -7.30 13.77 3.89
C ASP A 86 -8.38 12.72 3.62
N ALA A 87 -8.07 11.66 2.89
CA ALA A 87 -8.98 10.55 2.63
C ALA A 87 -9.35 9.79 3.91
N THR A 88 -8.42 9.64 4.86
CA THR A 88 -8.66 8.98 6.15
C THR A 88 -9.57 9.83 7.03
N ALA A 89 -9.31 11.13 7.13
CA ALA A 89 -10.17 12.07 7.86
C ALA A 89 -11.60 12.09 7.31
N ALA A 90 -11.73 12.13 5.97
CA ALA A 90 -13.05 12.09 5.31
C ALA A 90 -13.80 10.78 5.60
N ARG A 91 -13.11 9.62 5.60
CA ARG A 91 -13.72 8.31 5.93
C ARG A 91 -14.20 8.25 7.39
N LEU A 92 -13.39 8.72 8.34
CA LEU A 92 -13.79 8.81 9.74
C LEU A 92 -15.05 9.67 9.89
N THR A 93 -15.06 10.86 9.30
CA THR A 93 -16.20 11.78 9.33
C THR A 93 -17.46 11.16 8.70
N ALA A 94 -17.34 10.52 7.54
CA ALA A 94 -18.44 9.85 6.85
C ALA A 94 -19.03 8.69 7.67
N ALA A 95 -18.20 8.01 8.47
CA ALA A 95 -18.64 6.97 9.41
C ALA A 95 -19.20 7.52 10.73
N GLY A 96 -19.31 8.84 10.88
CA GLY A 96 -19.77 9.51 12.10
C GLY A 96 -18.75 9.50 13.25
N ALA A 97 -17.48 9.20 12.94
CA ALA A 97 -16.38 9.18 13.89
C ALA A 97 -15.62 10.52 13.91
N SER A 98 -14.98 10.82 15.04
CA SER A 98 -14.10 11.98 15.16
C SER A 98 -12.78 11.74 14.41
N ALA A 99 -12.36 12.72 13.60
CA ALA A 99 -11.04 12.76 13.01
C ALA A 99 -10.11 13.60 13.92
N PRO A 100 -9.02 13.03 14.46
CA PRO A 100 -8.03 13.80 15.22
C PRO A 100 -7.44 14.96 14.43
N GLU A 101 -7.34 16.12 15.06
CA GLU A 101 -6.66 17.26 14.46
C GLU A 101 -5.13 17.10 14.52
N PRO A 102 -4.39 17.64 13.53
CA PRO A 102 -2.95 17.61 13.58
C PRO A 102 -2.40 18.42 14.74
N THR A 103 -1.32 17.96 15.35
CA THR A 103 -0.59 18.69 16.39
C THR A 103 0.39 19.68 15.78
N ALA A 104 0.81 20.70 16.56
CA ALA A 104 1.76 21.71 16.11
C ALA A 104 3.16 21.12 15.82
N ALA A 105 3.53 20.04 16.49
CA ALA A 105 4.81 19.33 16.32
C ALA A 105 4.66 17.87 16.70
N TYR A 106 5.52 17.04 16.12
CA TYR A 106 5.65 15.61 16.41
C TYR A 106 7.06 15.31 16.91
N GLN A 107 7.16 14.30 17.78
CA GLN A 107 8.47 13.80 18.22
C GLN A 107 9.02 12.86 17.14
N VAL A 108 10.30 13.02 16.81
CA VAL A 108 11.04 12.11 15.93
C VAL A 108 12.16 11.46 16.74
N ALA A 109 12.43 10.18 16.45
CA ALA A 109 13.44 9.41 17.16
C ALA A 109 14.87 9.77 16.72
N VAL A 110 15.01 10.43 15.57
CA VAL A 110 16.30 10.76 14.95
C VAL A 110 16.50 12.27 14.95
N ASP A 111 17.65 12.74 15.43
CA ASP A 111 18.09 14.13 15.25
C ASP A 111 18.63 14.31 13.83
N VAL A 112 17.91 15.06 12.99
CA VAL A 112 18.18 15.19 11.56
C VAL A 112 19.18 16.33 11.33
N GLN A 113 20.43 15.99 11.06
CA GLN A 113 21.52 16.94 10.83
C GLN A 113 22.15 16.83 9.43
N ASP A 114 21.96 15.71 8.75
CA ASP A 114 22.55 15.41 7.45
C ASP A 114 21.65 14.50 6.60
N GLN A 115 22.13 14.15 5.43
CA GLN A 115 21.40 13.29 4.48
C GLN A 115 21.14 11.87 5.03
N ASN A 116 22.09 11.29 5.76
CA ASN A 116 21.94 9.93 6.27
C ASN A 116 20.89 9.87 7.37
N SER A 117 20.90 10.81 8.30
CA SER A 117 19.88 10.93 9.34
C SER A 117 18.50 11.30 8.75
N ALA A 118 18.44 12.07 7.66
CA ALA A 118 17.19 12.32 6.93
C ALA A 118 16.64 11.04 6.28
N TRP A 119 17.49 10.22 5.67
CA TRP A 119 17.07 8.91 5.12
C TRP A 119 16.62 7.95 6.21
N GLN A 120 17.29 7.94 7.37
CA GLN A 120 16.86 7.14 8.51
C GLN A 120 15.47 7.58 8.99
N LEU A 121 15.26 8.90 9.18
CA LEU A 121 13.94 9.42 9.54
C LEU A 121 12.86 9.01 8.53
N ALA A 122 13.16 9.11 7.22
CA ALA A 122 12.20 8.70 6.20
C ALA A 122 11.85 7.20 6.28
N GLN A 123 12.83 6.33 6.58
CA GLN A 123 12.58 4.90 6.80
C GLN A 123 11.71 4.65 8.04
N ASP A 124 11.96 5.36 9.12
CA ASP A 124 11.20 5.25 10.37
C ASP A 124 9.73 5.67 10.14
N ILE A 125 9.52 6.81 9.44
CA ILE A 125 8.18 7.30 9.07
C ILE A 125 7.40 6.22 8.29
N GLU A 126 7.99 5.67 7.23
CA GLU A 126 7.29 4.69 6.39
C GLU A 126 7.04 3.36 7.14
N SER A 127 7.93 2.98 8.05
CA SER A 127 7.75 1.82 8.92
C SER A 127 6.57 2.03 9.88
N ASP A 128 6.51 3.18 10.53
CA ASP A 128 5.44 3.52 11.48
C ASP A 128 4.08 3.63 10.78
N VAL A 129 4.02 4.25 9.60
CA VAL A 129 2.81 4.33 8.78
C VAL A 129 2.36 2.93 8.35
N ALA A 130 3.27 2.07 7.90
CA ALA A 130 2.95 0.70 7.55
C ALA A 130 2.41 -0.09 8.76
N ALA A 131 2.99 0.10 9.95
CA ALA A 131 2.52 -0.53 11.18
C ALA A 131 1.11 -0.07 11.54
N ALA A 132 0.83 1.22 11.46
CA ALA A 132 -0.50 1.78 11.73
C ALA A 132 -1.57 1.21 10.77
N TRP A 133 -1.31 1.16 9.48
CA TRP A 133 -2.22 0.58 8.50
C TRP A 133 -2.43 -0.92 8.67
N ARG A 134 -1.39 -1.65 9.08
CA ARG A 134 -1.52 -3.07 9.40
C ARG A 134 -2.49 -3.32 10.56
N VAL A 135 -2.48 -2.47 11.58
CA VAL A 135 -3.44 -2.54 12.70
C VAL A 135 -4.87 -2.34 12.18
N VAL A 136 -5.11 -1.38 11.28
CA VAL A 136 -6.44 -1.18 10.67
C VAL A 136 -6.92 -2.44 9.96
N ILE A 137 -6.06 -3.11 9.18
CA ILE A 137 -6.42 -4.36 8.48
C ILE A 137 -6.89 -5.44 9.49
N GLY A 138 -6.27 -5.51 10.65
CA GLY A 138 -6.60 -6.49 11.69
C GLY A 138 -7.81 -6.13 12.56
N SER A 139 -8.29 -4.87 12.51
CA SER A 139 -9.34 -4.36 13.40
C SER A 139 -10.75 -4.42 12.81
N THR A 140 -10.93 -4.87 11.57
CA THR A 140 -12.21 -4.87 10.88
C THR A 140 -12.33 -6.02 9.87
N ASP A 141 -13.56 -6.49 9.67
CA ASP A 141 -13.92 -7.42 8.58
C ASP A 141 -14.52 -6.68 7.37
N ASP A 142 -14.69 -5.37 7.44
CA ASP A 142 -15.19 -4.56 6.33
C ASP A 142 -14.17 -4.57 5.18
N ALA A 143 -14.58 -5.08 4.02
CA ALA A 143 -13.70 -5.27 2.86
C ALA A 143 -13.20 -3.95 2.26
N GLU A 144 -14.01 -2.88 2.31
CA GLU A 144 -13.63 -1.56 1.79
C GLU A 144 -12.60 -0.89 2.70
N VAL A 145 -12.80 -0.96 4.02
CA VAL A 145 -11.83 -0.44 5.01
C VAL A 145 -10.53 -1.21 4.93
N ARG A 146 -10.58 -2.56 4.84
CA ARG A 146 -9.38 -3.40 4.66
C ARG A 146 -8.65 -3.09 3.36
N GLY A 147 -9.38 -2.91 2.25
CA GLY A 147 -8.79 -2.56 0.95
C GLY A 147 -8.11 -1.18 0.98
N PHE A 148 -8.74 -0.20 1.62
CA PHE A 148 -8.16 1.13 1.82
C PHE A 148 -6.87 1.07 2.66
N ALA A 149 -6.91 0.31 3.77
CA ALA A 149 -5.77 0.15 4.65
C ALA A 149 -4.63 -0.65 3.98
N LEU A 150 -4.94 -1.68 3.19
CA LEU A 150 -3.95 -2.44 2.42
C LEU A 150 -3.23 -1.56 1.40
N THR A 151 -3.93 -0.63 0.76
CA THR A 151 -3.31 0.34 -0.14
C THR A 151 -2.33 1.23 0.62
N GLY A 152 -2.73 1.78 1.79
CA GLY A 152 -1.85 2.60 2.63
C GLY A 152 -0.60 1.86 3.09
N LEU A 153 -0.76 0.62 3.58
CA LEU A 153 0.36 -0.26 3.96
C LEU A 153 1.31 -0.52 2.78
N SER A 154 0.76 -0.82 1.61
CA SER A 154 1.56 -1.16 0.42
C SER A 154 2.36 0.04 -0.08
N GLU A 155 1.76 1.22 -0.11
CA GLU A 155 2.44 2.47 -0.49
C GLU A 155 3.58 2.79 0.47
N ALA A 156 3.36 2.71 1.78
CA ALA A 156 4.40 2.92 2.79
C ALA A 156 5.54 1.88 2.65
N ALA A 157 5.21 0.60 2.43
CA ALA A 157 6.21 -0.45 2.23
C ALA A 157 7.09 -0.21 0.99
N VAL A 158 6.50 0.26 -0.11
CA VAL A 158 7.24 0.62 -1.33
C VAL A 158 8.18 1.79 -1.06
N ARG A 159 7.70 2.86 -0.39
CA ARG A 159 8.55 4.02 -0.05
C ARG A 159 9.67 3.62 0.91
N LEU A 160 9.39 2.79 1.92
CA LEU A 160 10.41 2.23 2.80
C LEU A 160 11.51 1.52 2.01
N ALA A 161 11.14 0.68 1.04
CA ALA A 161 12.10 -0.01 0.21
C ALA A 161 12.93 0.96 -0.65
N MET A 162 12.32 2.02 -1.19
CA MET A 162 13.01 3.06 -1.94
C MET A 162 14.03 3.82 -1.07
N TRP A 163 13.66 4.17 0.17
CA TRP A 163 14.57 4.82 1.11
C TRP A 163 15.72 3.92 1.54
N LYS A 164 15.46 2.64 1.80
CA LYS A 164 16.52 1.65 2.07
C LYS A 164 17.48 1.50 0.90
N GLN A 165 16.95 1.48 -0.33
CA GLN A 165 17.76 1.42 -1.53
C GLN A 165 18.64 2.67 -1.69
N ALA A 166 18.09 3.87 -1.46
CA ALA A 166 18.86 5.13 -1.47
C ALA A 166 19.99 5.12 -0.43
N ALA A 167 19.74 4.52 0.74
CA ALA A 167 20.71 4.35 1.82
C ALA A 167 21.70 3.17 1.60
N GLY A 168 21.60 2.44 0.50
CA GLY A 168 22.47 1.29 0.21
C GLY A 168 22.19 0.06 1.09
N ILE A 169 21.04 -0.02 1.73
CA ILE A 169 20.66 -1.13 2.63
C ILE A 169 20.11 -2.29 1.78
N ALA A 170 20.65 -3.47 1.98
CA ALA A 170 20.22 -4.71 1.31
C ALA A 170 19.88 -5.81 2.34
N PRO A 171 18.77 -6.56 2.16
CA PRO A 171 17.72 -6.34 1.16
C PRO A 171 16.91 -5.08 1.46
N PRO A 172 16.42 -4.34 0.44
CA PRO A 172 15.62 -3.14 0.68
C PRO A 172 14.18 -3.48 1.08
N THR A 173 13.69 -4.65 0.71
CA THR A 173 12.33 -5.10 1.04
C THR A 173 12.29 -5.96 2.29
N ILE A 174 11.15 -5.96 2.97
CA ILE A 174 10.85 -6.81 4.11
C ILE A 174 9.62 -7.68 3.81
N ALA A 175 9.61 -8.93 4.30
CA ALA A 175 8.56 -9.89 3.96
C ALA A 175 7.17 -9.47 4.48
N PHE A 176 7.13 -8.86 5.66
CA PHE A 176 5.89 -8.46 6.34
C PHE A 176 5.98 -7.01 6.81
N PRO A 177 5.68 -6.02 5.94
CA PRO A 177 5.70 -4.61 6.31
C PRO A 177 4.77 -4.32 7.49
N GLY A 178 5.20 -3.44 8.39
CA GLY A 178 4.45 -3.05 9.58
C GLY A 178 4.46 -4.08 10.71
N GLN A 179 5.25 -5.16 10.60
CA GLN A 179 5.56 -6.01 11.76
C GLN A 179 6.78 -5.44 12.50
N PRO A 180 6.74 -5.46 13.86
CA PRO A 180 7.90 -5.10 14.68
C PRO A 180 9.04 -6.07 14.49
#